data_5ddfc6f67d160c6fff0e31ff5e6dae22
#
_entry.id   5ddfc6f67d160c6fff0e31ff5e6dae22
#
_cell.length_a   1.000
_cell.length_b   1.000
_cell.length_c   1.000
_cell.angle_alpha   90.00
_cell.angle_beta   90.00
_cell.angle_gamma   90.00
#
_symmetry.space_group_name_H-M   'P 1'
#
loop_
_entity.id
_entity.type
_entity.pdbx_description
1 polymer ?
#
loop_
_entity_poly.entity_id
_entity_poly.type
_entity_poly.pdbx_seq_one_letter_code
_entity_poly.pdbx_strand_id
1 'polypeptide(L)'
;MNNEEKIKQAAEILSKAKNIVGFTGAGTSAESGIPPFRGEGGIWNQYDPNSLDIDFYYRHTKESWKIIREVFYNFFSNKDIKPNPGHLILAKWEKEGRLSSVITQNIDDLHTVAGNSVVYEFHGNMSRFVCTKCGHKVDAKSLTLSEEPPRCAQCGGLMKPDFIFFGEGIPEDAYYGSVRAAENCDAFVIIGTSGQVSPANMIPGIAKRNGAKIIEINMEPSTYTNYITDIYLEGKSGEILPAIDALMTR
;
A
#
# COMPACT_ATOMS: atom_id res chain seq x y z
N MET A 1 -12.05 26.91 -3.76
CA MET A 1 -10.94 26.85 -2.78
C MET A 1 -9.70 26.37 -3.50
N ASN A 2 -8.61 27.10 -3.41
CA ASN A 2 -7.34 26.71 -4.04
C ASN A 2 -6.62 25.64 -3.19
N ASN A 3 -5.55 25.03 -3.75
CA ASN A 3 -4.85 23.94 -3.07
C ASN A 3 -4.18 24.40 -1.75
N GLU A 4 -3.69 25.63 -1.68
CA GLU A 4 -3.07 26.17 -0.45
C GLU A 4 -4.07 26.29 0.71
N GLU A 5 -5.29 26.76 0.43
CA GLU A 5 -6.36 26.84 1.43
C GLU A 5 -6.75 25.45 1.93
N LYS A 6 -6.84 24.46 1.02
CA LYS A 6 -7.13 23.07 1.36
C LYS A 6 -6.02 22.43 2.21
N ILE A 7 -4.73 22.72 1.91
CA ILE A 7 -3.59 22.25 2.70
C ILE A 7 -3.66 22.82 4.12
N LYS A 8 -3.99 24.10 4.29
CA LYS A 8 -4.18 24.72 5.62
C LYS A 8 -5.30 24.04 6.40
N GLN A 9 -6.44 23.80 5.76
CA GLN A 9 -7.56 23.11 6.41
C GLN A 9 -7.22 21.66 6.78
N ALA A 10 -6.52 20.94 5.91
CA ALA A 10 -6.04 19.59 6.20
C ALA A 10 -5.08 19.58 7.40
N ALA A 11 -4.13 20.53 7.44
CA ALA A 11 -3.22 20.69 8.56
C ALA A 11 -3.94 21.01 9.88
N GLU A 12 -4.98 21.85 9.85
CA GLU A 12 -5.80 22.13 11.03
C GLU A 12 -6.55 20.90 11.54
N ILE A 13 -7.13 20.10 10.64
CA ILE A 13 -7.82 18.86 10.99
C ILE A 13 -6.82 17.87 11.62
N LEU A 14 -5.69 17.65 10.98
CA LEU A 14 -4.68 16.69 11.43
C LEU A 14 -3.98 17.15 12.72
N SER A 15 -3.82 18.46 12.94
CA SER A 15 -3.30 18.99 14.21
C SER A 15 -4.22 18.71 15.40
N LYS A 16 -5.54 18.67 15.17
CA LYS A 16 -6.56 18.40 16.21
C LYS A 16 -6.82 16.92 16.39
N ALA A 17 -6.46 16.10 15.41
CA ALA A 17 -6.67 14.67 15.44
C ALA A 17 -5.77 13.99 16.50
N LYS A 18 -6.37 13.07 17.27
CA LYS A 18 -5.67 12.27 18.28
C LYS A 18 -5.19 10.95 17.71
N ASN A 19 -5.84 10.49 16.65
CA ASN A 19 -5.57 9.22 16.02
C ASN A 19 -5.71 9.34 14.50
N ILE A 20 -4.59 9.47 13.81
CA ILE A 20 -4.51 9.53 12.34
C ILE A 20 -4.20 8.12 11.81
N VAL A 21 -4.89 7.72 10.75
CA VAL A 21 -4.60 6.50 9.98
C VAL A 21 -4.30 6.87 8.54
N GLY A 22 -3.21 6.34 7.99
CA GLY A 22 -2.86 6.45 6.57
C GLY A 22 -3.39 5.23 5.78
N PHE A 23 -3.98 5.48 4.61
CA PHE A 23 -4.43 4.45 3.68
C PHE A 23 -3.79 4.69 2.32
N THR A 24 -2.87 3.81 1.90
CA THR A 24 -2.01 4.06 0.75
C THR A 24 -2.21 3.05 -0.38
N GLY A 25 -2.09 3.51 -1.61
CA GLY A 25 -2.05 2.69 -2.82
C GLY A 25 -0.83 3.00 -3.69
N ALA A 26 -0.78 2.43 -4.89
CA ALA A 26 0.39 2.46 -5.76
C ALA A 26 0.87 3.86 -6.15
N GLY A 27 -0.04 4.83 -6.24
CA GLY A 27 0.32 6.23 -6.50
C GLY A 27 1.24 6.84 -5.45
N THR A 28 1.22 6.34 -4.20
CA THR A 28 2.16 6.78 -3.14
C THR A 28 3.60 6.45 -3.51
N SER A 29 3.85 5.34 -4.20
CA SER A 29 5.20 4.85 -4.54
C SER A 29 5.68 5.29 -5.94
N ALA A 30 4.84 6.00 -6.70
CA ALA A 30 5.20 6.47 -8.03
C ALA A 30 6.44 7.38 -8.02
N GLU A 31 6.56 8.27 -7.03
CA GLU A 31 7.73 9.15 -6.84
C GLU A 31 8.98 8.40 -6.37
N SER A 32 8.84 7.15 -5.94
CA SER A 32 9.95 6.24 -5.64
C SER A 32 10.43 5.46 -6.88
N GLY A 33 9.83 5.72 -8.05
CA GLY A 33 10.16 5.05 -9.32
C GLY A 33 9.42 3.74 -9.55
N ILE A 34 8.40 3.42 -8.73
CA ILE A 34 7.57 2.22 -8.91
C ILE A 34 6.37 2.57 -9.78
N PRO A 35 6.19 1.97 -10.96
CA PRO A 35 5.03 2.25 -11.80
C PRO A 35 3.73 1.81 -11.11
N PRO A 36 2.63 2.55 -11.28
CA PRO A 36 1.34 2.13 -10.77
C PRO A 36 0.86 0.86 -11.49
N PHE A 37 -0.10 0.15 -10.91
CA PHE A 37 -0.70 -1.01 -11.59
C PHE A 37 -1.61 -0.60 -12.75
N ARG A 38 -2.30 0.54 -12.63
CA ARG A 38 -3.27 1.09 -13.60
C ARG A 38 -2.92 2.52 -13.97
N GLY A 39 -3.52 3.01 -15.04
CA GLY A 39 -3.30 4.36 -15.56
C GLY A 39 -2.13 4.44 -16.53
N GLU A 40 -1.65 5.65 -16.78
CA GLU A 40 -0.52 5.89 -17.69
C GLU A 40 0.75 5.22 -17.15
N GLY A 41 1.42 4.44 -18.00
CA GLY A 41 2.63 3.67 -17.62
C GLY A 41 2.36 2.48 -16.68
N GLY A 42 1.10 2.13 -16.44
CA GLY A 42 0.72 1.07 -15.51
C GLY A 42 1.14 -0.33 -15.95
N ILE A 43 1.44 -1.20 -14.96
CA ILE A 43 1.91 -2.58 -15.19
C ILE A 43 0.91 -3.37 -16.02
N TRP A 44 -0.39 -3.20 -15.78
CA TRP A 44 -1.46 -3.92 -16.51
C TRP A 44 -1.65 -3.48 -17.98
N ASN A 45 -0.94 -2.46 -18.42
CA ASN A 45 -0.89 -2.13 -19.85
C ASN A 45 0.04 -3.07 -20.63
N GLN A 46 0.95 -3.78 -19.93
CA GLN A 46 1.95 -4.66 -20.53
C GLN A 46 1.72 -6.14 -20.19
N TYR A 47 1.09 -6.43 -19.06
CA TYR A 47 0.88 -7.79 -18.53
C TYR A 47 -0.60 -8.05 -18.26
N ASP A 48 -1.06 -9.26 -18.53
CA ASP A 48 -2.42 -9.69 -18.19
C ASP A 48 -2.54 -9.87 -16.67
N PRO A 49 -3.47 -9.16 -15.99
CA PRO A 49 -3.73 -9.34 -14.57
C PRO A 49 -4.04 -10.79 -14.16
N ASN A 50 -4.62 -11.60 -15.05
CA ASN A 50 -4.90 -13.01 -14.80
C ASN A 50 -3.64 -13.84 -14.52
N SER A 51 -2.47 -13.38 -14.94
CA SER A 51 -1.19 -14.04 -14.61
C SER A 51 -0.86 -14.02 -13.11
N LEU A 52 -1.52 -13.16 -12.33
CA LEU A 52 -1.47 -13.11 -10.86
C LEU A 52 -2.74 -13.66 -10.19
N ASP A 53 -3.53 -14.47 -10.88
CA ASP A 53 -4.60 -15.27 -10.28
C ASP A 53 -4.01 -16.51 -9.62
N ILE A 54 -4.49 -16.89 -8.42
CA ILE A 54 -3.92 -18.01 -7.66
C ILE A 54 -4.14 -19.35 -8.34
N ASP A 55 -5.29 -19.53 -8.99
CA ASP A 55 -5.58 -20.76 -9.72
C ASP A 55 -4.72 -20.87 -10.99
N PHE A 56 -4.46 -19.72 -11.65
CA PHE A 56 -3.52 -19.67 -12.76
C PHE A 56 -2.10 -20.02 -12.30
N TYR A 57 -1.65 -19.47 -11.15
CA TYR A 57 -0.35 -19.80 -10.57
C TYR A 57 -0.19 -21.31 -10.32
N TYR A 58 -1.20 -21.99 -9.79
CA TYR A 58 -1.12 -23.42 -9.54
C TYR A 58 -1.16 -24.27 -10.83
N ARG A 59 -1.94 -23.85 -11.81
CA ARG A 59 -2.08 -24.59 -13.09
C ARG A 59 -0.93 -24.34 -14.07
N HIS A 60 -0.37 -23.13 -14.06
CA HIS A 60 0.65 -22.63 -14.98
C HIS A 60 1.84 -22.04 -14.22
N THR A 61 2.34 -22.77 -13.22
CA THR A 61 3.33 -22.26 -12.24
C THR A 61 4.56 -21.64 -12.89
N LYS A 62 5.14 -22.26 -13.91
CA LYS A 62 6.34 -21.73 -14.59
C LYS A 62 6.06 -20.44 -15.35
N GLU A 63 4.92 -20.36 -16.00
CA GLU A 63 4.51 -19.18 -16.77
C GLU A 63 4.23 -17.99 -15.84
N SER A 64 3.41 -18.20 -14.82
CA SER A 64 3.14 -17.18 -13.80
C SER A 64 4.43 -16.76 -13.08
N TRP A 65 5.30 -17.73 -12.72
CA TRP A 65 6.57 -17.42 -12.07
C TRP A 65 7.50 -16.56 -12.96
N LYS A 66 7.55 -16.83 -14.26
CA LYS A 66 8.33 -16.02 -15.21
C LYS A 66 7.87 -14.55 -15.16
N ILE A 67 6.56 -14.32 -15.21
CA ILE A 67 5.97 -12.97 -15.16
C ILE A 67 6.24 -12.32 -13.80
N ILE A 68 6.02 -13.04 -12.70
CA ILE A 68 6.30 -12.55 -11.34
C ILE A 68 7.76 -12.11 -11.20
N ARG A 69 8.69 -12.91 -11.67
CA ARG A 69 10.12 -12.60 -11.60
C ARG A 69 10.46 -11.36 -12.43
N GLU A 70 9.92 -11.26 -13.62
CA GLU A 70 10.17 -10.16 -14.55
C GLU A 70 9.58 -8.85 -14.01
N VAL A 71 8.31 -8.86 -13.61
CA VAL A 71 7.57 -7.66 -13.18
C VAL A 71 8.02 -7.19 -11.81
N PHE A 72 8.23 -8.09 -10.85
CA PHE A 72 8.47 -7.68 -9.47
C PHE A 72 9.95 -7.78 -9.09
N TYR A 73 10.61 -8.90 -9.32
CA TYR A 73 11.96 -9.11 -8.78
C TYR A 73 13.07 -8.49 -9.65
N ASN A 74 12.95 -8.54 -10.98
CA ASN A 74 13.95 -7.89 -11.85
C ASN A 74 13.83 -6.37 -11.77
N PHE A 75 12.60 -5.85 -11.69
CA PHE A 75 12.36 -4.42 -11.56
C PHE A 75 12.81 -3.88 -10.20
N PHE A 76 12.39 -4.55 -9.11
CA PHE A 76 12.72 -4.13 -7.75
C PHE A 76 14.15 -4.45 -7.31
N SER A 77 14.93 -5.21 -8.07
CA SER A 77 16.37 -5.31 -7.85
C SER A 77 17.13 -4.01 -8.21
N ASN A 78 16.44 -3.01 -8.75
CA ASN A 78 16.97 -1.69 -8.95
C ASN A 78 17.26 -1.03 -7.58
N LYS A 79 18.55 -0.75 -7.30
CA LYS A 79 19.03 -0.21 -6.01
C LYS A 79 18.58 1.22 -5.72
N ASP A 80 17.96 1.91 -6.68
CA ASP A 80 17.54 3.31 -6.55
C ASP A 80 16.13 3.48 -5.97
N ILE A 81 15.38 2.38 -5.80
CA ILE A 81 14.05 2.42 -5.17
C ILE A 81 14.20 2.66 -3.67
N LYS A 82 13.70 3.82 -3.20
CA LYS A 82 13.76 4.26 -1.81
C LYS A 82 12.45 4.93 -1.41
N PRO A 83 12.13 4.97 -0.09
CA PRO A 83 11.02 5.77 0.39
C PRO A 83 11.14 7.23 -0.07
N ASN A 84 10.05 7.77 -0.61
CA ASN A 84 9.95 9.18 -0.99
C ASN A 84 9.51 10.03 0.21
N PRO A 85 9.49 11.38 0.10
CA PRO A 85 9.10 12.26 1.19
C PRO A 85 7.72 11.94 1.79
N GLY A 86 6.75 11.45 1.00
CA GLY A 86 5.44 11.03 1.50
C GLY A 86 5.53 9.89 2.52
N HIS A 87 6.32 8.84 2.22
CA HIS A 87 6.58 7.75 3.15
C HIS A 87 7.27 8.25 4.43
N LEU A 88 8.27 9.12 4.28
CA LEU A 88 9.05 9.65 5.41
C LEU A 88 8.18 10.51 6.35
N ILE A 89 7.23 11.28 5.83
CA ILE A 89 6.30 12.05 6.66
C ILE A 89 5.37 11.13 7.46
N LEU A 90 4.84 10.06 6.86
CA LEU A 90 4.01 9.10 7.58
C LEU A 90 4.80 8.40 8.70
N ALA A 91 6.05 8.02 8.44
CA ALA A 91 6.92 7.47 9.47
C ALA A 91 7.26 8.48 10.58
N LYS A 92 7.49 9.75 10.23
CA LYS A 92 7.66 10.84 11.19
C LYS A 92 6.43 11.00 12.08
N TRP A 93 5.23 11.04 11.50
CA TRP A 93 3.99 11.20 12.27
C TRP A 93 3.72 10.03 13.21
N GLU A 94 4.09 8.79 12.83
CA GLU A 94 4.01 7.64 13.72
C GLU A 94 4.98 7.78 14.89
N LYS A 95 6.23 8.16 14.62
CA LYS A 95 7.25 8.41 15.65
C LYS A 95 6.86 9.52 16.63
N GLU A 96 6.13 10.52 16.16
CA GLU A 96 5.59 11.63 16.97
C GLU A 96 4.30 11.24 17.73
N GLY A 97 3.79 10.02 17.54
CA GLY A 97 2.57 9.53 18.19
C GLY A 97 1.26 10.11 17.61
N ARG A 98 1.31 10.71 16.42
CA ARG A 98 0.16 11.29 15.73
C ARG A 98 -0.55 10.27 14.83
N LEU A 99 0.24 9.49 14.08
CA LEU A 99 -0.26 8.42 13.21
C LEU A 99 -0.17 7.10 13.96
N SER A 100 -1.28 6.39 14.05
CA SER A 100 -1.35 5.10 14.75
C SER A 100 -0.99 3.92 13.86
N SER A 101 -1.23 4.02 12.56
CA SER A 101 -0.93 2.95 11.62
C SER A 101 -1.00 3.41 10.17
N VAL A 102 -0.35 2.64 9.30
CA VAL A 102 -0.53 2.69 7.86
C VAL A 102 -1.25 1.42 7.41
N ILE A 103 -2.31 1.57 6.64
CA ILE A 103 -2.96 0.50 5.89
C ILE A 103 -2.49 0.63 4.45
N THR A 104 -1.74 -0.33 3.95
CA THR A 104 -1.22 -0.23 2.58
C THR A 104 -1.74 -1.32 1.67
N GLN A 105 -2.10 -0.95 0.46
CA GLN A 105 -2.39 -1.86 -0.64
C GLN A 105 -1.11 -2.26 -1.39
N ASN A 106 0.00 -1.56 -1.11
CA ASN A 106 1.27 -1.78 -1.78
C ASN A 106 2.00 -2.99 -1.21
N ILE A 107 2.79 -3.64 -2.05
CA ILE A 107 3.58 -4.82 -1.71
C ILE A 107 5.08 -4.52 -1.65
N ASP A 108 5.48 -3.26 -1.77
CA ASP A 108 6.86 -2.78 -2.00
C ASP A 108 7.71 -2.61 -0.74
N ASP A 109 7.14 -2.78 0.45
CA ASP A 109 7.81 -2.64 1.76
C ASP A 109 8.29 -1.22 2.12
N LEU A 110 7.97 -0.19 1.31
CA LEU A 110 8.55 1.14 1.47
C LEU A 110 8.12 1.85 2.77
N HIS A 111 6.95 1.56 3.31
CA HIS A 111 6.53 2.11 4.60
C HIS A 111 7.40 1.58 5.75
N THR A 112 7.67 0.27 5.78
CA THR A 112 8.56 -0.35 6.78
C THR A 112 9.98 0.17 6.63
N VAL A 113 10.48 0.27 5.41
CA VAL A 113 11.81 0.84 5.11
C VAL A 113 11.90 2.32 5.51
N ALA A 114 10.81 3.09 5.41
CA ALA A 114 10.73 4.48 5.86
C ALA A 114 10.76 4.63 7.39
N GLY A 115 10.44 3.55 8.13
CA GLY A 115 10.47 3.52 9.59
C GLY A 115 9.09 3.38 10.25
N ASN A 116 8.02 3.14 9.50
CA ASN A 116 6.73 2.77 10.09
C ASN A 116 6.83 1.39 10.73
N SER A 117 6.27 1.24 11.93
CA SER A 117 6.27 -0.01 12.70
C SER A 117 4.90 -0.70 12.72
N VAL A 118 3.83 0.06 12.55
CA VAL A 118 2.45 -0.47 12.48
C VAL A 118 1.94 -0.34 11.05
N VAL A 119 2.21 -1.36 10.24
CA VAL A 119 1.81 -1.41 8.83
C VAL A 119 0.91 -2.62 8.60
N TYR A 120 -0.34 -2.36 8.22
CA TYR A 120 -1.27 -3.41 7.78
C TYR A 120 -1.12 -3.61 6.26
N GLU A 121 -0.38 -4.66 5.90
CA GLU A 121 -0.08 -5.04 4.51
C GLU A 121 -1.29 -5.75 3.89
N PHE A 122 -2.27 -4.98 3.44
CA PHE A 122 -3.57 -5.50 3.02
C PHE A 122 -3.47 -6.51 1.86
N HIS A 123 -2.50 -6.32 0.98
CA HIS A 123 -2.21 -7.24 -0.12
C HIS A 123 -0.88 -8.01 0.07
N GLY A 124 -0.43 -8.15 1.31
CA GLY A 124 0.84 -8.84 1.62
C GLY A 124 2.08 -8.04 1.22
N ASN A 125 3.21 -8.74 1.01
CA ASN A 125 4.50 -8.09 0.79
C ASN A 125 5.41 -8.95 -0.11
N MET A 126 6.11 -8.33 -1.06
CA MET A 126 7.01 -9.03 -1.97
C MET A 126 8.41 -9.29 -1.40
N SER A 127 8.76 -8.69 -0.24
CA SER A 127 10.04 -8.94 0.41
C SER A 127 10.15 -10.33 1.05
N ARG A 128 9.04 -11.08 1.08
CA ARG A 128 8.94 -12.42 1.66
C ARG A 128 8.38 -13.43 0.65
N PHE A 129 8.73 -14.69 0.87
CA PHE A 129 8.11 -15.85 0.23
C PHE A 129 7.42 -16.72 1.27
N VAL A 130 6.33 -17.36 0.85
CA VAL A 130 5.56 -18.29 1.68
C VAL A 130 5.44 -19.65 0.99
N CYS A 131 5.63 -20.71 1.75
CA CYS A 131 5.39 -22.06 1.25
C CYS A 131 3.90 -22.36 1.17
N THR A 132 3.42 -22.73 -0.01
CA THR A 132 2.01 -23.04 -0.25
C THR A 132 1.53 -24.32 0.46
N LYS A 133 2.47 -25.18 0.97
CA LYS A 133 2.17 -26.43 1.65
C LYS A 133 2.21 -26.33 3.18
N CYS A 134 3.24 -25.70 3.74
CA CYS A 134 3.45 -25.68 5.21
C CYS A 134 3.42 -24.28 5.82
N GLY A 135 3.21 -23.22 5.03
CA GLY A 135 3.13 -21.85 5.52
C GLY A 135 4.48 -21.24 5.95
N HIS A 136 5.59 -21.98 5.80
CA HIS A 136 6.92 -21.46 6.16
C HIS A 136 7.26 -20.23 5.35
N LYS A 137 7.63 -19.13 6.03
CA LYS A 137 8.00 -17.87 5.41
C LYS A 137 9.51 -17.66 5.45
N VAL A 138 10.06 -17.07 4.39
CA VAL A 138 11.47 -16.71 4.28
C VAL A 138 11.61 -15.32 3.64
N ASP A 139 12.68 -14.61 3.95
CA ASP A 139 13.06 -13.37 3.28
C ASP A 139 13.40 -13.66 1.81
N ALA A 140 12.89 -12.86 0.89
CA ALA A 140 13.18 -12.99 -0.55
C ALA A 140 14.69 -12.90 -0.85
N LYS A 141 15.44 -12.09 -0.08
CA LYS A 141 16.89 -11.95 -0.21
C LYS A 141 17.66 -13.23 0.14
N SER A 142 17.05 -14.15 0.91
CA SER A 142 17.66 -15.44 1.26
C SER A 142 17.54 -16.47 0.14
N LEU A 143 16.77 -16.19 -0.90
CA LEU A 143 16.52 -17.10 -2.02
C LEU A 143 17.33 -16.70 -3.26
N THR A 144 17.86 -17.70 -3.95
CA THR A 144 18.36 -17.53 -5.31
C THR A 144 17.21 -17.70 -6.28
N LEU A 145 16.74 -16.60 -6.86
CA LEU A 145 15.63 -16.61 -7.81
C LEU A 145 16.13 -17.03 -9.20
N SER A 146 15.77 -18.23 -9.59
CA SER A 146 16.11 -18.83 -10.89
C SER A 146 14.91 -18.81 -11.86
N GLU A 147 15.05 -19.49 -13.00
CA GLU A 147 13.93 -19.70 -13.93
C GLU A 147 12.85 -20.63 -13.36
N GLU A 148 13.24 -21.54 -12.47
CA GLU A 148 12.30 -22.40 -11.75
C GLU A 148 11.79 -21.71 -10.48
N PRO A 149 10.48 -21.87 -10.17
CA PRO A 149 9.92 -21.35 -8.94
C PRO A 149 10.60 -21.97 -7.70
N PRO A 150 10.85 -21.18 -6.64
CA PRO A 150 11.57 -21.67 -5.47
C PRO A 150 10.80 -22.74 -4.72
N ARG A 151 11.55 -23.65 -4.06
CA ARG A 151 11.04 -24.72 -3.24
C ARG A 151 11.36 -24.52 -1.78
N CYS A 152 10.45 -24.89 -0.91
CA CYS A 152 10.61 -24.80 0.53
C CYS A 152 11.67 -25.77 1.03
N ALA A 153 12.68 -25.27 1.75
CA ALA A 153 13.75 -26.09 2.33
C ALA A 153 13.24 -27.07 3.40
N GLN A 154 12.09 -26.76 4.06
CA GLN A 154 11.55 -27.62 5.11
C GLN A 154 10.73 -28.80 4.58
N CYS A 155 9.94 -28.62 3.51
CA CYS A 155 8.98 -29.65 3.08
C CYS A 155 8.98 -29.92 1.59
N GLY A 156 9.85 -29.27 0.80
CA GLY A 156 9.90 -29.39 -0.65
C GLY A 156 8.71 -28.77 -1.41
N GLY A 157 7.75 -28.17 -0.68
CA GLY A 157 6.57 -27.54 -1.26
C GLY A 157 6.92 -26.34 -2.15
N LEU A 158 6.00 -25.99 -3.06
CA LEU A 158 6.14 -24.80 -3.89
C LEU A 158 6.12 -23.54 -3.01
N MET A 159 6.97 -22.57 -3.31
CA MET A 159 6.92 -21.26 -2.66
C MET A 159 6.40 -20.21 -3.64
N LYS A 160 5.61 -19.28 -3.14
CA LYS A 160 5.18 -18.09 -3.86
C LYS A 160 5.59 -16.83 -3.10
N PRO A 161 5.65 -15.66 -3.75
CA PRO A 161 5.73 -14.40 -3.01
C PRO A 161 4.60 -14.28 -1.98
N ASP A 162 4.87 -13.65 -0.85
CA ASP A 162 3.91 -13.46 0.25
C ASP A 162 2.95 -12.26 0.00
N PHE A 163 2.77 -11.86 -1.26
CA PHE A 163 1.69 -10.96 -1.63
C PHE A 163 0.44 -11.72 -2.07
N ILE A 164 -0.71 -11.06 -2.00
CA ILE A 164 -2.01 -11.67 -2.26
C ILE A 164 -2.30 -11.68 -3.75
N PHE A 165 -2.50 -12.87 -4.30
CA PHE A 165 -2.92 -13.06 -5.68
C PHE A 165 -4.43 -12.83 -5.80
N PHE A 166 -4.90 -12.52 -6.99
CA PHE A 166 -6.34 -12.50 -7.25
C PHE A 166 -6.93 -13.88 -6.92
N GLY A 167 -8.06 -13.90 -6.22
CA GLY A 167 -8.70 -15.11 -5.72
C GLY A 167 -8.20 -15.60 -4.36
N GLU A 168 -7.12 -15.04 -3.79
CA GLU A 168 -6.70 -15.34 -2.43
C GLU A 168 -7.45 -14.50 -1.39
N GLY A 169 -7.57 -15.05 -0.17
CA GLY A 169 -8.07 -14.32 0.99
C GLY A 169 -7.06 -13.28 1.50
N ILE A 170 -7.57 -12.15 1.97
CA ILE A 170 -6.76 -11.14 2.65
C ILE A 170 -6.27 -11.72 3.99
N PRO A 171 -5.00 -11.48 4.41
CA PRO A 171 -4.51 -11.92 5.71
C PRO A 171 -5.39 -11.38 6.84
N GLU A 172 -5.84 -12.26 7.73
CA GLU A 172 -6.80 -11.90 8.79
C GLU A 172 -6.28 -10.76 9.67
N ASP A 173 -5.02 -10.79 10.05
CA ASP A 173 -4.39 -9.74 10.87
C ASP A 173 -4.42 -8.39 10.17
N ALA A 174 -4.13 -8.36 8.87
CA ALA A 174 -4.17 -7.14 8.07
C ALA A 174 -5.61 -6.64 7.89
N TYR A 175 -6.56 -7.53 7.61
CA TYR A 175 -7.97 -7.17 7.44
C TYR A 175 -8.57 -6.62 8.75
N TYR A 176 -8.53 -7.41 9.83
CA TYR A 176 -9.13 -6.99 11.10
C TYR A 176 -8.37 -5.83 11.77
N GLY A 177 -7.04 -5.78 11.59
CA GLY A 177 -6.23 -4.64 12.01
C GLY A 177 -6.65 -3.35 11.30
N SER A 178 -6.84 -3.40 9.98
CA SER A 178 -7.32 -2.28 9.17
C SER A 178 -8.72 -1.81 9.56
N VAL A 179 -9.64 -2.76 9.79
CA VAL A 179 -11.01 -2.44 10.25
C VAL A 179 -10.95 -1.73 11.60
N ARG A 180 -10.24 -2.30 12.59
CA ARG A 180 -10.11 -1.68 13.93
C ARG A 180 -9.45 -0.29 13.87
N ALA A 181 -8.42 -0.12 13.02
CA ALA A 181 -7.78 1.18 12.84
C ALA A 181 -8.76 2.20 12.25
N ALA A 182 -9.52 1.82 11.23
CA ALA A 182 -10.52 2.69 10.61
C ALA A 182 -11.69 3.03 11.54
N GLU A 183 -12.11 2.11 12.40
CA GLU A 183 -13.19 2.33 13.40
C GLU A 183 -12.79 3.30 14.52
N ASN A 184 -11.51 3.38 14.85
CA ASN A 184 -11.01 4.12 16.00
C ASN A 184 -10.24 5.40 15.65
N CYS A 185 -10.11 5.76 14.38
CA CYS A 185 -9.45 7.00 13.98
C CYS A 185 -10.43 8.18 13.96
N ASP A 186 -9.90 9.37 14.17
CA ASP A 186 -10.61 10.65 14.01
C ASP A 186 -10.19 11.41 12.74
N ALA A 187 -9.08 11.03 12.13
CA ALA A 187 -8.68 11.46 10.79
C ALA A 187 -8.12 10.28 9.98
N PHE A 188 -8.50 10.21 8.72
CA PHE A 188 -8.13 9.14 7.81
C PHE A 188 -7.60 9.75 6.50
N VAL A 189 -6.34 9.46 6.17
CA VAL A 189 -5.66 10.06 5.01
C VAL A 189 -5.53 9.04 3.91
N ILE A 190 -6.26 9.22 2.82
CA ILE A 190 -6.21 8.40 1.60
C ILE A 190 -5.15 8.95 0.67
N ILE A 191 -4.23 8.11 0.19
CA ILE A 191 -3.07 8.54 -0.59
C ILE A 191 -2.84 7.61 -1.77
N GLY A 192 -2.82 8.14 -2.97
CA GLY A 192 -2.35 7.44 -4.17
C GLY A 192 -3.14 6.18 -4.53
N THR A 193 -4.47 6.18 -4.35
CA THR A 193 -5.33 5.03 -4.70
C THR A 193 -6.58 5.44 -5.46
N SER A 194 -6.96 4.66 -6.47
CA SER A 194 -8.20 4.86 -7.23
C SER A 194 -9.45 4.36 -6.48
N GLY A 195 -9.31 3.54 -5.45
CA GLY A 195 -10.42 2.95 -4.70
C GLY A 195 -11.20 1.86 -5.45
N GLN A 196 -10.61 1.21 -6.45
CA GLN A 196 -11.30 0.22 -7.30
C GLN A 196 -11.15 -1.23 -6.83
N VAL A 197 -10.21 -1.53 -5.94
CA VAL A 197 -9.88 -2.91 -5.54
C VAL A 197 -10.60 -3.30 -4.27
N SER A 198 -11.51 -4.27 -4.36
CA SER A 198 -12.23 -4.84 -3.21
C SER A 198 -11.41 -6.01 -2.61
N PRO A 199 -11.46 -6.20 -1.28
CA PRO A 199 -12.23 -5.47 -0.27
C PRO A 199 -11.55 -4.23 0.32
N ALA A 200 -10.32 -3.90 -0.07
CA ALA A 200 -9.56 -2.76 0.45
C ALA A 200 -10.33 -1.43 0.34
N ASN A 201 -11.07 -1.25 -0.76
CA ASN A 201 -11.85 -0.04 -1.04
C ASN A 201 -12.98 0.22 -0.03
N MET A 202 -13.35 -0.76 0.80
CA MET A 202 -14.38 -0.60 1.84
C MET A 202 -13.84 0.08 3.10
N ILE A 203 -12.55 0.01 3.36
CA ILE A 203 -11.92 0.49 4.61
C ILE A 203 -12.13 1.99 4.84
N PRO A 204 -11.90 2.91 3.87
CA PRO A 204 -12.15 4.33 4.07
C PRO A 204 -13.62 4.65 4.44
N GLY A 205 -14.56 3.89 3.88
CA GLY A 205 -15.98 4.00 4.21
C GLY A 205 -16.30 3.62 5.66
N ILE A 206 -15.53 2.70 6.26
CA ILE A 206 -15.65 2.36 7.69
C ILE A 206 -15.23 3.55 8.54
N ALA A 207 -14.07 4.15 8.27
CA ALA A 207 -13.60 5.34 8.98
C ALA A 207 -14.61 6.49 8.90
N LYS A 208 -15.16 6.77 7.70
CA LYS A 208 -16.19 7.81 7.51
C LYS A 208 -17.43 7.58 8.35
N ARG A 209 -17.96 6.35 8.37
CA ARG A 209 -19.15 6.00 9.16
C ARG A 209 -18.94 6.13 10.67
N ASN A 210 -17.69 5.97 11.12
CA ASN A 210 -17.31 6.16 12.54
C ASN A 210 -16.90 7.62 12.87
N GLY A 211 -17.11 8.56 11.95
CA GLY A 211 -16.97 9.99 12.21
C GLY A 211 -15.61 10.59 11.87
N ALA A 212 -14.69 9.80 11.31
CA ALA A 212 -13.38 10.28 10.89
C ALA A 212 -13.49 11.35 9.79
N LYS A 213 -12.62 12.35 9.83
CA LYS A 213 -12.40 13.29 8.74
C LYS A 213 -11.54 12.64 7.67
N ILE A 214 -12.03 12.64 6.43
CA ILE A 214 -11.35 12.01 5.30
C ILE A 214 -10.61 13.06 4.49
N ILE A 215 -9.29 12.93 4.44
CA ILE A 215 -8.42 13.75 3.59
C ILE A 215 -7.90 12.83 2.47
N GLU A 216 -8.01 13.26 1.24
CA GLU A 216 -7.58 12.50 0.07
C GLU A 216 -6.50 13.25 -0.68
N ILE A 217 -5.39 12.58 -0.98
CA ILE A 217 -4.24 13.08 -1.74
C ILE A 217 -4.03 12.18 -2.95
N ASN A 218 -4.34 12.66 -4.14
CA ASN A 218 -4.22 11.92 -5.40
C ASN A 218 -3.91 12.88 -6.55
N MET A 219 -3.33 12.35 -7.63
CA MET A 219 -3.15 13.09 -8.89
C MET A 219 -4.47 13.28 -9.64
N GLU A 220 -5.41 12.35 -9.46
CA GLU A 220 -6.74 12.36 -10.09
C GLU A 220 -7.80 11.97 -9.05
N PRO A 221 -9.06 12.41 -9.23
CA PRO A 221 -10.16 11.98 -8.38
C PRO A 221 -10.32 10.46 -8.36
N SER A 222 -10.61 9.92 -7.17
CA SER A 222 -10.89 8.50 -6.96
C SER A 222 -12.38 8.21 -6.79
N THR A 223 -12.72 6.94 -6.51
CA THR A 223 -14.09 6.58 -6.16
C THR A 223 -14.57 7.21 -4.84
N TYR A 224 -13.67 7.75 -4.02
CA TYR A 224 -13.99 8.38 -2.73
C TYR A 224 -14.29 9.87 -2.83
N THR A 225 -13.70 10.57 -3.81
CA THR A 225 -13.63 12.04 -3.88
C THR A 225 -14.99 12.71 -3.74
N ASN A 226 -16.03 12.20 -4.40
CA ASN A 226 -17.36 12.80 -4.39
C ASN A 226 -18.35 12.16 -3.39
N TYR A 227 -17.89 11.18 -2.56
CA TYR A 227 -18.78 10.42 -1.69
C TYR A 227 -18.45 10.57 -0.21
N ILE A 228 -17.18 10.37 0.15
CA ILE A 228 -16.77 10.35 1.56
C ILE A 228 -15.67 11.35 1.89
N THR A 229 -14.95 11.88 0.90
CA THR A 229 -13.83 12.80 1.08
C THR A 229 -14.28 14.16 1.57
N ASP A 230 -13.73 14.62 2.70
CA ASP A 230 -14.00 15.97 3.22
C ASP A 230 -13.08 17.01 2.55
N ILE A 231 -11.81 16.64 2.31
CA ILE A 231 -10.84 17.50 1.61
C ILE A 231 -10.10 16.66 0.55
N TYR A 232 -10.23 17.07 -0.70
CA TYR A 232 -9.44 16.53 -1.81
C TYR A 232 -8.29 17.46 -2.16
N LEU A 233 -7.07 16.94 -2.13
CA LEU A 233 -5.82 17.61 -2.47
C LEU A 233 -5.24 16.97 -3.72
N GLU A 234 -5.30 17.69 -4.83
CA GLU A 234 -4.69 17.24 -6.08
C GLU A 234 -3.19 17.46 -6.04
N GLY A 235 -2.42 16.38 -6.20
CA GLY A 235 -0.97 16.45 -6.23
C GLY A 235 -0.27 15.19 -5.76
N LYS A 236 1.04 15.24 -5.80
CA LYS A 236 1.92 14.16 -5.38
C LYS A 236 2.03 14.10 -3.86
N SER A 237 2.06 12.89 -3.32
CA SER A 237 2.16 12.67 -1.88
C SER A 237 3.45 13.25 -1.27
N GLY A 238 4.55 13.15 -2.00
CA GLY A 238 5.85 13.69 -1.58
C GLY A 238 5.95 15.22 -1.58
N GLU A 239 4.98 15.92 -2.16
CA GLU A 239 4.86 17.38 -2.12
C GLU A 239 3.81 17.82 -1.10
N ILE A 240 2.63 17.19 -1.12
CA ILE A 240 1.47 17.58 -0.31
C ILE A 240 1.69 17.25 1.18
N LEU A 241 2.16 16.03 1.51
CA LEU A 241 2.36 15.64 2.92
C LEU A 241 3.39 16.51 3.64
N PRO A 242 4.57 16.83 3.07
CA PRO A 242 5.48 17.80 3.68
C PRO A 242 4.88 19.20 3.84
N ALA A 243 4.07 19.66 2.89
CA ALA A 243 3.41 20.98 2.99
C ALA A 243 2.38 21.01 4.12
N ILE A 244 1.62 19.92 4.31
CA ILE A 244 0.71 19.77 5.46
C ILE A 244 1.51 19.76 6.76
N ASP A 245 2.55 18.92 6.84
CA ASP A 245 3.38 18.75 8.04
C ASP A 245 4.01 20.07 8.52
N ALA A 246 4.45 20.91 7.58
CA ALA A 246 5.02 22.22 7.89
C ALA A 246 4.02 23.19 8.54
N LEU A 247 2.72 22.99 8.33
CA LEU A 247 1.65 23.81 8.90
C LEU A 247 0.98 23.17 10.13
N MET A 248 1.25 21.90 10.42
CA MET A 248 0.70 21.25 11.61
C MET A 248 1.30 21.84 12.88
N THR A 249 0.44 22.27 13.78
CA THR A 249 0.85 22.70 15.12
C THR A 249 1.17 21.51 16.00
N ARG A 250 2.19 21.67 16.84
CA ARG A 250 2.63 20.64 17.82
C ARG A 250 1.73 20.63 19.05
#